data_0a84d9b9bb93d52cc9e52479f7a60569
#
_entry.id   0a84d9b9bb93d52cc9e52479f7a60569
#
_cell.length_a   1.000
_cell.length_b   1.000
_cell.length_c   1.000
_cell.angle_alpha   90.00
_cell.angle_beta   90.00
_cell.angle_gamma   90.00
#
_symmetry.space_group_name_H-M   'P 1'
#
loop_
_entity.id
_entity.type
_entity.pdbx_description
1 polymer ?
#
loop_
_entity_poly.entity_id
_entity_poly.type
_entity_poly.pdbx_seq_one_letter_code
_entity_poly.pdbx_strand_id
1 'polypeptide(L)'
;MNRYPLWKYILIAVILIVAAVYTLPNFYGESPAVQVSPGKATVKVTEQTLKTVEDALAAAQIKPNGVFFEQGAQQNSVRVRFAPTDGELQLRSRDVLEKALNPDPADPSYIVALNLVPNTPTWLLKINALPMYLGLDLRGGVHFLLAVDMKAAVTKRIEAATGEVRTLLRDHKI
;
A
#
# COMPACT_ATOMS: atom_id res chain seq x y z
N MET A 1 36.79 -22.55 -38.30
CA MET A 1 36.49 -22.06 -36.93
C MET A 1 35.83 -20.71 -37.03
N ASN A 2 34.58 -20.61 -36.59
CA ASN A 2 33.79 -19.38 -36.69
C ASN A 2 34.26 -18.41 -35.59
N ARG A 3 35.16 -17.50 -35.91
CA ARG A 3 35.64 -16.46 -34.95
C ARG A 3 34.74 -15.25 -35.06
N TYR A 4 33.83 -15.12 -34.12
CA TYR A 4 33.04 -13.88 -34.01
C TYR A 4 33.94 -12.73 -33.57
N PRO A 5 33.72 -11.48 -34.07
CA PRO A 5 34.47 -10.33 -33.64
C PRO A 5 34.22 -10.01 -32.19
N LEU A 6 35.23 -9.53 -31.45
CA LEU A 6 35.22 -9.27 -29.99
C LEU A 6 34.03 -8.39 -29.54
N TRP A 7 33.61 -7.43 -30.37
CA TRP A 7 32.50 -6.55 -30.03
C TRP A 7 31.19 -7.29 -29.79
N LYS A 8 30.96 -8.44 -30.47
CA LYS A 8 29.75 -9.27 -30.24
C LYS A 8 29.77 -9.93 -28.88
N TYR A 9 30.93 -10.38 -28.40
CA TYR A 9 31.05 -10.94 -27.06
C TYR A 9 30.85 -9.89 -25.99
N ILE A 10 31.39 -8.68 -26.19
CA ILE A 10 31.17 -7.55 -25.29
C ILE A 10 29.69 -7.17 -25.23
N LEU A 11 29.02 -7.11 -26.37
CA LEU A 11 27.59 -6.82 -26.45
C LEU A 11 26.75 -7.86 -25.70
N ILE A 12 27.04 -9.15 -25.90
CA ILE A 12 26.35 -10.23 -25.17
C ILE A 12 26.61 -10.13 -23.68
N ALA A 13 27.85 -9.88 -23.26
CA ALA A 13 28.20 -9.71 -21.85
C ALA A 13 27.43 -8.55 -21.19
N VAL A 14 27.34 -7.41 -21.87
CA VAL A 14 26.59 -6.24 -21.39
C VAL A 14 25.10 -6.57 -21.25
N ILE A 15 24.50 -7.23 -22.26
CA ILE A 15 23.08 -7.63 -22.18
C ILE A 15 22.85 -8.58 -20.99
N LEU A 16 23.73 -9.55 -20.79
CA LEU A 16 23.62 -10.48 -19.66
C LEU A 16 23.73 -9.77 -18.29
N ILE A 17 24.64 -8.81 -18.17
CA ILE A 17 24.80 -8.02 -16.93
C ILE A 17 23.52 -7.21 -16.67
N VAL A 18 23.00 -6.52 -17.70
CA VAL A 18 21.76 -5.75 -17.56
C VAL A 18 20.59 -6.67 -17.18
N ALA A 19 20.44 -7.82 -17.85
CA ALA A 19 19.40 -8.79 -17.53
C ALA A 19 19.53 -9.30 -16.08
N ALA A 20 20.75 -9.60 -15.62
CA ALA A 20 21.00 -10.02 -14.26
C ALA A 20 20.60 -8.95 -13.24
N VAL A 21 20.94 -7.67 -13.47
CA VAL A 21 20.56 -6.56 -12.61
C VAL A 21 19.04 -6.40 -12.54
N TYR A 22 18.33 -6.50 -13.66
CA TYR A 22 16.87 -6.43 -13.70
C TYR A 22 16.16 -7.65 -13.10
N THR A 23 16.86 -8.77 -12.93
CA THR A 23 16.33 -9.96 -12.28
C THR A 23 16.52 -9.92 -10.76
N LEU A 24 17.50 -9.17 -10.26
CA LEU A 24 17.81 -9.06 -8.82
C LEU A 24 16.60 -8.75 -7.92
N PRO A 25 15.64 -7.86 -8.28
CA PRO A 25 14.50 -7.57 -7.42
C PRO A 25 13.69 -8.78 -7.00
N ASN A 26 13.64 -9.83 -7.85
CA ASN A 26 12.87 -11.04 -7.56
C ASN A 26 13.45 -11.89 -6.42
N PHE A 27 14.73 -11.70 -6.08
CA PHE A 27 15.39 -12.44 -5.00
C PHE A 27 15.17 -11.82 -3.61
N TYR A 28 14.75 -10.55 -3.53
CA TYR A 28 14.58 -9.88 -2.24
C TYR A 28 13.29 -10.24 -1.50
N GLY A 29 12.34 -10.91 -2.17
CA GLY A 29 11.07 -11.31 -1.56
C GLY A 29 10.19 -10.12 -1.16
N GLU A 30 9.18 -10.40 -0.34
CA GLU A 30 8.19 -9.43 0.13
C GLU A 30 8.14 -9.44 1.66
N SER A 31 7.84 -8.29 2.23
CA SER A 31 7.60 -8.13 3.66
C SER A 31 6.17 -7.73 3.94
N PRO A 32 5.60 -8.21 5.05
CA PRO A 32 4.31 -7.75 5.53
C PRO A 32 4.36 -6.26 5.82
N ALA A 33 3.34 -5.56 5.40
CA ALA A 33 3.21 -4.12 5.63
C ALA A 33 1.75 -3.76 5.93
N VAL A 34 1.57 -2.63 6.62
CA VAL A 34 0.27 -1.99 6.81
C VAL A 34 0.28 -0.71 6.00
N GLN A 35 -0.72 -0.54 5.17
CA GLN A 35 -0.90 0.65 4.35
C GLN A 35 -2.07 1.47 4.89
N VAL A 36 -1.81 2.75 5.14
CA VAL A 36 -2.81 3.75 5.51
C VAL A 36 -3.07 4.63 4.31
N SER A 37 -4.31 4.63 3.84
CA SER A 37 -4.78 5.40 2.69
C SER A 37 -5.96 6.29 3.10
N PRO A 38 -6.23 7.41 2.40
CA PRO A 38 -7.41 8.22 2.69
C PRO A 38 -8.68 7.42 2.36
N GLY A 39 -9.64 7.39 3.28
CA GLY A 39 -10.95 6.74 3.09
C GLY A 39 -11.95 7.63 2.35
N LYS A 40 -11.74 8.96 2.41
CA LYS A 40 -12.60 9.98 1.80
C LYS A 40 -11.80 10.87 0.87
N ALA A 41 -12.44 11.38 -0.18
CA ALA A 41 -11.81 12.30 -1.13
C ALA A 41 -11.36 13.63 -0.48
N THR A 42 -12.00 14.02 0.63
CA THR A 42 -11.69 15.22 1.40
C THR A 42 -10.50 15.07 2.35
N VAL A 43 -10.15 13.82 2.71
CA VAL A 43 -9.05 13.53 3.63
C VAL A 43 -7.77 13.34 2.82
N LYS A 44 -6.72 14.01 3.25
CA LYS A 44 -5.38 13.87 2.64
C LYS A 44 -4.43 13.25 3.66
N VAL A 45 -3.66 12.28 3.21
CA VAL A 45 -2.54 11.75 3.99
C VAL A 45 -1.38 12.74 3.87
N THR A 46 -0.94 13.27 5.02
CA THR A 46 0.12 14.28 5.15
C THR A 46 1.24 13.76 6.05
N GLU A 47 2.31 14.54 6.20
CA GLU A 47 3.38 14.25 7.15
C GLU A 47 2.89 14.22 8.61
N GLN A 48 1.81 14.94 8.92
CA GLN A 48 1.17 14.86 10.24
C GLN A 48 0.55 13.47 10.47
N THR A 49 -0.07 12.89 9.44
CA THR A 49 -0.58 11.51 9.50
C THR A 49 0.55 10.51 9.74
N LEU A 50 1.73 10.72 9.12
CA LEU A 50 2.91 9.91 9.36
C LEU A 50 3.31 9.94 10.84
N LYS A 51 3.41 11.13 11.44
CA LYS A 51 3.74 11.28 12.87
C LYS A 51 2.71 10.60 13.76
N THR A 52 1.42 10.78 13.48
CA THR A 52 0.34 10.10 14.23
C THR A 52 0.48 8.58 14.16
N VAL A 53 0.86 8.04 13.01
CA VAL A 53 1.11 6.60 12.83
C VAL A 53 2.33 6.16 13.66
N GLU A 54 3.42 6.91 13.63
CA GLU A 54 4.62 6.62 14.40
C GLU A 54 4.34 6.67 15.91
N ASP A 55 3.65 7.70 16.38
CA ASP A 55 3.29 7.87 17.80
C ASP A 55 2.34 6.74 18.28
N ALA A 56 1.36 6.35 17.46
CA ALA A 56 0.44 5.25 17.79
C ALA A 56 1.18 3.90 17.88
N LEU A 57 2.12 3.63 16.99
CA LEU A 57 2.94 2.43 17.02
C LEU A 57 3.91 2.44 18.22
N ALA A 58 4.51 3.58 18.51
CA ALA A 58 5.38 3.75 19.67
C ALA A 58 4.63 3.54 20.99
N ALA A 59 3.42 4.10 21.13
CA ALA A 59 2.55 3.90 22.28
C ALA A 59 2.16 2.43 22.49
N ALA A 60 1.98 1.68 21.39
CA ALA A 60 1.71 0.23 21.43
C ALA A 60 2.97 -0.63 21.58
N GLN A 61 4.16 -0.02 21.71
CA GLN A 61 5.47 -0.69 21.77
C GLN A 61 5.78 -1.58 20.55
N ILE A 62 5.21 -1.25 19.40
CA ILE A 62 5.44 -1.95 18.14
C ILE A 62 6.58 -1.26 17.40
N LYS A 63 7.65 -1.99 17.10
CA LYS A 63 8.79 -1.48 16.35
C LYS A 63 8.70 -1.93 14.89
N PRO A 64 8.30 -1.04 13.95
CA PRO A 64 8.32 -1.36 12.53
C PRO A 64 9.76 -1.38 11.99
N ASN A 65 9.97 -2.10 10.90
CA ASN A 65 11.25 -2.12 10.18
C ASN A 65 11.46 -0.83 9.35
N GLY A 66 10.40 -0.04 9.18
CA GLY A 66 10.42 1.27 8.56
C GLY A 66 9.02 1.80 8.31
N VAL A 67 8.89 3.12 8.41
CA VAL A 67 7.67 3.84 8.04
C VAL A 67 8.00 4.73 6.85
N PHE A 68 7.23 4.63 5.79
CA PHE A 68 7.48 5.30 4.53
C PHE A 68 6.25 6.10 4.11
N PHE A 69 6.47 7.36 3.77
CA PHE A 69 5.47 8.17 3.11
C PHE A 69 5.62 8.00 1.61
N GLU A 70 4.58 7.51 0.96
CA GLU A 70 4.59 7.31 -0.49
C GLU A 70 3.64 8.30 -1.15
N GLN A 71 4.20 9.08 -2.06
CA GLN A 71 3.43 9.97 -2.91
C GLN A 71 2.97 9.20 -4.14
N GLY A 72 1.72 8.75 -4.12
CA GLY A 72 1.10 8.11 -5.27
C GLY A 72 0.58 9.13 -6.28
N ALA A 73 0.46 8.73 -7.54
CA ALA A 73 -0.04 9.60 -8.62
C ALA A 73 -1.49 10.09 -8.37
N GLN A 74 -2.29 9.33 -7.63
CA GLN A 74 -3.68 9.66 -7.32
C GLN A 74 -3.88 10.05 -5.85
N GLN A 75 -3.21 9.36 -4.94
CA GLN A 75 -3.36 9.57 -3.50
C GLN A 75 -2.06 9.22 -2.77
N ASN A 76 -1.73 10.00 -1.74
CA ASN A 76 -0.62 9.70 -0.85
C ASN A 76 -1.03 8.59 0.12
N SER A 77 -0.07 7.77 0.54
CA SER A 77 -0.26 6.73 1.54
C SER A 77 0.93 6.63 2.48
N VAL A 78 0.67 6.15 3.70
CA VAL A 78 1.74 5.78 4.64
C VAL A 78 1.83 4.25 4.66
N ARG A 79 3.03 3.73 4.49
CA ARG A 79 3.32 2.30 4.57
C ARG A 79 4.24 2.00 5.74
N VAL A 80 3.79 1.11 6.58
CA VAL A 80 4.54 0.59 7.74
C VAL A 80 5.00 -0.81 7.40
N ARG A 81 6.31 -1.03 7.30
CA ARG A 81 6.90 -2.32 6.96
C ARG A 81 7.33 -3.08 8.20
N PHE A 82 7.13 -4.39 8.21
CA PHE A 82 7.55 -5.31 9.26
C PHE A 82 8.56 -6.33 8.71
N ALA A 83 9.22 -7.06 9.59
CA ALA A 83 10.07 -8.17 9.16
C ALA A 83 9.21 -9.33 8.59
N PRO A 84 9.75 -10.15 7.69
CA PRO A 84 8.99 -11.24 7.05
C PRO A 84 8.40 -12.25 8.03
N THR A 85 8.97 -12.36 9.23
CA THR A 85 8.52 -13.25 10.31
C THR A 85 7.41 -12.68 11.17
N ASP A 86 7.14 -11.37 11.07
CA ASP A 86 6.34 -10.62 12.05
C ASP A 86 4.89 -10.39 11.57
N GLY A 87 4.26 -11.41 10.99
CA GLY A 87 2.87 -11.34 10.53
C GLY A 87 1.87 -11.04 11.66
N GLU A 88 2.15 -11.47 12.90
CA GLU A 88 1.32 -11.15 14.07
C GLU A 88 1.41 -9.67 14.42
N LEU A 89 2.61 -9.09 14.37
CA LEU A 89 2.81 -7.66 14.58
C LEU A 89 2.10 -6.81 13.52
N GLN A 90 2.03 -7.29 12.28
CA GLN A 90 1.27 -6.65 11.22
C GLN A 90 -0.22 -6.56 11.57
N LEU A 91 -0.83 -7.64 12.05
CA LEU A 91 -2.24 -7.66 12.45
C LEU A 91 -2.52 -6.74 13.63
N ARG A 92 -1.71 -6.83 14.69
CA ARG A 92 -1.81 -5.93 15.85
C ARG A 92 -1.66 -4.46 15.46
N SER A 93 -0.72 -4.18 14.58
CA SER A 93 -0.50 -2.80 14.09
C SER A 93 -1.69 -2.26 13.33
N ARG A 94 -2.34 -3.08 12.49
CA ARG A 94 -3.56 -2.68 11.81
C ARG A 94 -4.63 -2.25 12.81
N ASP A 95 -4.88 -3.08 13.83
CA ASP A 95 -5.93 -2.83 14.82
C ASP A 95 -5.63 -1.57 15.67
N VAL A 96 -4.35 -1.34 16.01
CA VAL A 96 -3.91 -0.14 16.73
C VAL A 96 -4.07 1.11 15.86
N LEU A 97 -3.63 1.05 14.60
CA LEU A 97 -3.72 2.17 13.68
C LEU A 97 -5.16 2.49 13.29
N GLU A 98 -6.01 1.47 13.13
CA GLU A 98 -7.43 1.65 12.84
C GLU A 98 -8.12 2.42 13.97
N LYS A 99 -7.85 2.08 15.23
CA LYS A 99 -8.39 2.78 16.40
C LYS A 99 -7.82 4.20 16.58
N ALA A 100 -6.55 4.39 16.29
CA ALA A 100 -5.88 5.68 16.45
C ALA A 100 -6.28 6.70 15.37
N LEU A 101 -6.48 6.24 14.13
CA LEU A 101 -6.80 7.11 12.99
C LEU A 101 -8.31 7.27 12.76
N ASN A 102 -9.12 6.30 13.19
CA ASN A 102 -10.57 6.29 13.04
C ASN A 102 -11.25 6.20 14.41
N PRO A 103 -11.39 7.30 15.14
CA PRO A 103 -12.07 7.31 16.43
C PRO A 103 -13.56 6.94 16.29
N ASP A 104 -14.16 7.22 15.14
CA ASP A 104 -15.54 6.81 14.82
C ASP A 104 -15.51 5.63 13.79
N PRO A 105 -15.87 4.41 14.22
CA PRO A 105 -15.92 3.25 13.33
C PRO A 105 -17.03 3.34 12.25
N ALA A 106 -18.07 4.15 12.51
CA ALA A 106 -19.19 4.30 11.57
C ALA A 106 -18.82 5.17 10.36
N ASP A 107 -17.83 6.06 10.51
CA ASP A 107 -17.41 7.01 9.47
C ASP A 107 -15.86 7.09 9.36
N PRO A 108 -15.21 6.02 8.89
CA PRO A 108 -13.76 5.95 8.85
C PRO A 108 -13.17 6.97 7.88
N SER A 109 -12.28 7.82 8.40
CA SER A 109 -11.55 8.82 7.61
C SER A 109 -10.37 8.22 6.86
N TYR A 110 -9.78 7.15 7.40
CA TYR A 110 -8.64 6.45 6.81
C TYR A 110 -8.95 4.97 6.64
N ILE A 111 -8.43 4.38 5.57
CA ILE A 111 -8.48 2.94 5.34
C ILE A 111 -7.13 2.36 5.72
N VAL A 112 -7.15 1.45 6.70
CA VAL A 112 -5.96 0.71 7.14
C VAL A 112 -6.03 -0.70 6.58
N ALA A 113 -5.17 -1.01 5.61
CA ALA A 113 -5.17 -2.29 4.91
C ALA A 113 -3.86 -3.05 5.10
N LEU A 114 -3.97 -4.37 5.18
CA LEU A 114 -2.80 -5.25 5.12
C LEU A 114 -2.28 -5.30 3.69
N ASN A 115 -0.97 -5.17 3.54
CA ASN A 115 -0.31 -5.20 2.23
C ASN A 115 1.00 -6.00 2.31
N LEU A 116 1.53 -6.38 1.16
CA LEU A 116 2.85 -6.94 0.99
C LEU A 116 3.68 -5.97 0.16
N VAL A 117 4.83 -5.59 0.67
CA VAL A 117 5.73 -4.65 0.01
C VAL A 117 7.04 -5.33 -0.34
N PRO A 118 7.53 -5.21 -1.58
CA PRO A 118 8.80 -5.80 -1.97
C PRO A 118 9.96 -5.21 -1.17
N ASN A 119 10.91 -6.05 -0.77
CA ASN A 119 12.13 -5.65 -0.05
C ASN A 119 13.23 -5.12 -0.98
N THR A 120 12.86 -4.69 -2.16
CA THR A 120 13.80 -4.20 -3.16
C THR A 120 14.57 -2.97 -2.65
N PRO A 121 15.92 -2.96 -2.71
CA PRO A 121 16.72 -1.80 -2.34
C PRO A 121 16.38 -0.56 -3.18
N THR A 122 16.50 0.62 -2.55
CA THR A 122 16.11 1.89 -3.17
C THR A 122 16.88 2.22 -4.46
N TRP A 123 18.11 1.74 -4.60
CA TRP A 123 18.90 1.97 -5.81
C TRP A 123 18.34 1.21 -7.04
N LEU A 124 17.77 -0.01 -6.83
CA LEU A 124 17.08 -0.76 -7.88
C LEU A 124 15.76 -0.08 -8.28
N LEU A 125 15.04 0.48 -7.31
CA LEU A 125 13.83 1.24 -7.58
C LEU A 125 14.09 2.50 -8.41
N LYS A 126 15.25 3.17 -8.20
CA LYS A 126 15.63 4.35 -8.98
C LYS A 126 15.86 4.06 -10.47
N ILE A 127 16.27 2.85 -10.82
CA ILE A 127 16.42 2.41 -12.22
C ILE A 127 15.18 1.70 -12.76
N ASN A 128 14.03 1.79 -12.05
CA ASN A 128 12.77 1.13 -12.35
C ASN A 128 12.87 -0.40 -12.49
N ALA A 129 13.84 -1.03 -11.81
CA ALA A 129 13.93 -2.47 -11.70
C ALA A 129 12.93 -2.94 -10.64
N LEU A 130 11.68 -3.17 -11.06
CA LEU A 130 10.61 -3.64 -10.20
C LEU A 130 10.60 -5.18 -10.13
N PRO A 131 10.21 -5.77 -8.97
CA PRO A 131 10.01 -7.21 -8.89
C PRO A 131 8.86 -7.63 -9.79
N MET A 132 8.93 -8.85 -10.30
CA MET A 132 7.89 -9.43 -11.12
C MET A 132 6.65 -9.71 -10.26
N TYR A 133 5.51 -9.15 -10.64
CA TYR A 133 4.24 -9.45 -9.98
C TYR A 133 3.76 -10.83 -10.46
N LEU A 134 3.85 -11.80 -9.56
CA LEU A 134 3.34 -13.15 -9.79
C LEU A 134 1.81 -13.11 -9.77
N GLY A 135 1.18 -13.68 -10.79
CA GLY A 135 -0.26 -13.85 -10.84
C GLY A 135 -0.76 -14.87 -9.79
N LEU A 136 -2.08 -14.95 -9.64
CA LEU A 136 -2.75 -15.86 -8.70
C LEU A 136 -2.37 -17.33 -8.92
N ASP A 137 -2.13 -17.73 -10.17
CA ASP A 137 -1.76 -19.10 -10.55
C ASP A 137 -0.40 -19.52 -9.97
N LEU A 138 0.52 -18.57 -9.80
CA LEU A 138 1.88 -18.82 -9.31
C LEU A 138 2.03 -18.57 -7.81
N ARG A 139 1.23 -17.68 -7.24
CA ARG A 139 1.23 -17.40 -5.80
C ARG A 139 0.36 -18.34 -5.00
N GLY A 140 -0.57 -19.02 -5.65
CA GLY A 140 -1.67 -19.69 -4.99
C GLY A 140 -2.66 -18.68 -4.39
N GLY A 141 -3.82 -19.12 -4.06
CA GLY A 141 -4.84 -18.28 -3.45
C GLY A 141 -6.24 -18.64 -3.92
N VAL A 142 -7.23 -17.99 -3.33
CA VAL A 142 -8.64 -18.14 -3.70
C VAL A 142 -9.08 -16.89 -4.43
N HIS A 143 -9.63 -17.03 -5.62
CA HIS A 143 -10.20 -15.94 -6.38
C HIS A 143 -11.67 -15.78 -6.00
N PHE A 144 -12.03 -14.64 -5.39
CA PHE A 144 -13.41 -14.29 -5.12
C PHE A 144 -13.90 -13.26 -6.13
N LEU A 145 -14.95 -13.58 -6.85
CA LEU A 145 -15.65 -12.63 -7.70
C LEU A 145 -16.80 -12.04 -6.89
N LEU A 146 -16.68 -10.77 -6.53
CA LEU A 146 -17.70 -10.04 -5.80
C LEU A 146 -18.45 -9.12 -6.76
N ALA A 147 -19.74 -9.30 -6.88
CA ALA A 147 -20.62 -8.38 -7.62
C ALA A 147 -21.18 -7.34 -6.63
N VAL A 148 -20.99 -6.06 -6.94
CA VAL A 148 -21.57 -4.97 -6.16
C VAL A 148 -22.94 -4.64 -6.71
N ASP A 149 -23.98 -4.65 -5.86
CA ASP A 149 -25.29 -4.12 -6.21
C ASP A 149 -25.22 -2.59 -6.27
N MET A 150 -24.97 -2.07 -7.48
CA MET A 150 -24.85 -0.65 -7.73
C MET A 150 -26.11 0.13 -7.38
N LYS A 151 -27.31 -0.48 -7.51
CA LYS A 151 -28.57 0.19 -7.16
C LYS A 151 -28.66 0.41 -5.65
N ALA A 152 -28.41 -0.63 -4.88
CA ALA A 152 -28.40 -0.55 -3.41
C ALA A 152 -27.31 0.43 -2.90
N ALA A 153 -26.12 0.40 -3.50
CA ALA A 153 -25.02 1.31 -3.15
C ALA A 153 -25.37 2.78 -3.43
N VAL A 154 -25.94 3.08 -4.59
CA VAL A 154 -26.36 4.45 -4.95
C VAL A 154 -27.50 4.92 -4.06
N THR A 155 -28.52 4.10 -3.80
CA THR A 155 -29.63 4.44 -2.90
C THR A 155 -29.11 4.78 -1.51
N LYS A 156 -28.24 3.97 -0.94
CA LYS A 156 -27.64 4.20 0.38
C LYS A 156 -26.82 5.50 0.43
N ARG A 157 -26.13 5.82 -0.65
CA ARG A 157 -25.34 7.06 -0.76
C ARG A 157 -26.23 8.30 -0.87
N ILE A 158 -27.36 8.20 -1.60
CA ILE A 158 -28.34 9.27 -1.70
C ILE A 158 -29.02 9.49 -0.33
N GLU A 159 -29.39 8.44 0.38
CA GLU A 159 -29.97 8.53 1.72
C GLU A 159 -29.02 9.21 2.70
N ALA A 160 -27.73 8.83 2.70
CA ALA A 160 -26.70 9.46 3.51
C ALA A 160 -26.56 10.95 3.18
N ALA A 161 -26.44 11.30 1.89
CA ALA A 161 -26.35 12.70 1.46
C ALA A 161 -27.60 13.52 1.84
N THR A 162 -28.79 12.91 1.74
CA THR A 162 -30.05 13.56 2.13
C THR A 162 -30.08 13.81 3.66
N GLY A 163 -29.55 12.87 4.44
CA GLY A 163 -29.38 13.00 5.88
C GLY A 163 -28.43 14.15 6.25
N GLU A 164 -27.29 14.25 5.60
CA GLU A 164 -26.31 15.32 5.79
C GLU A 164 -26.90 16.70 5.46
N VAL A 165 -27.59 16.82 4.31
CA VAL A 165 -28.26 18.07 3.92
C VAL A 165 -29.33 18.48 4.93
N ARG A 166 -30.16 17.54 5.42
CA ARG A 166 -31.15 17.84 6.46
C ARG A 166 -30.50 18.33 7.76
N THR A 167 -29.38 17.73 8.13
CA THR A 167 -28.65 18.13 9.34
C THR A 167 -28.10 19.54 9.20
N LEU A 168 -27.47 19.84 8.06
CA LEU A 168 -26.95 21.17 7.75
C LEU A 168 -28.04 22.24 7.70
N LEU A 169 -29.21 21.98 7.08
CA LEU A 169 -30.32 22.89 7.04
C LEU A 169 -30.88 23.19 8.45
N ARG A 170 -31.00 22.15 9.28
CA ARG A 170 -31.45 22.33 10.67
C ARG A 170 -30.46 23.12 11.52
N ASP A 171 -29.16 22.90 11.34
CA ASP A 171 -28.11 23.61 12.07
C ASP A 171 -28.05 25.11 11.68
N HIS A 172 -28.39 25.40 10.42
CA HIS A 172 -28.48 26.78 9.92
C HIS A 172 -29.86 27.39 10.08
N LYS A 173 -30.82 26.70 10.76
CA LYS A 173 -32.21 27.19 11.01
C LYS A 173 -32.97 27.62 9.74
N ILE A 174 -32.71 26.95 8.61
CA ILE A 174 -33.46 27.16 7.36
C ILE A 174 -34.49 26.04 7.19
#